data_5d2e7a6255802e79b2ee8d9c458723e8
#
_entry.id   5d2e7a6255802e79b2ee8d9c458723e8
#
_cell.length_a   1.000
_cell.length_b   1.000
_cell.length_c   1.000
_cell.angle_alpha   90.00
_cell.angle_beta   90.00
_cell.angle_gamma   90.00
#
_symmetry.space_group_name_H-M   'P 1'
#
loop_
_entity.id
_entity.type
_entity.pdbx_description
1 polymer ?
#
loop_
_entity_poly.entity_id
_entity_poly.type
_entity_poly.pdbx_seq_one_letter_code
_entity_poly.pdbx_strand_id
1 'polypeptide(L)'
;MSEAEVDRVFHALATSTRRDILRRTSEREQSVSTLASDYDMAFAAVQKHVSVLEAANLIVKRAEGREWLVRANPVDLEAAPDLYGVKIFSSSAAK
;
A
#
# COMPACT_ATOMS: atom_id res chain seq x y z
N MET A 1 13.32 8.59 -8.65
CA MET A 1 12.45 7.48 -9.04
C MET A 1 12.54 7.29 -10.55
N SER A 2 12.77 6.07 -11.01
CA SER A 2 12.87 5.80 -12.42
C SER A 2 11.48 5.81 -13.07
N GLU A 3 11.47 5.88 -14.42
CA GLU A 3 10.18 5.81 -15.12
C GLU A 3 9.48 4.49 -14.88
N ALA A 4 10.24 3.41 -14.80
CA ALA A 4 9.66 2.10 -14.53
C ALA A 4 9.02 2.05 -13.14
N GLU A 5 9.64 2.70 -12.17
CA GLU A 5 9.07 2.77 -10.83
C GLU A 5 7.80 3.60 -10.81
N VAL A 6 7.80 4.71 -11.53
CA VAL A 6 6.61 5.56 -11.65
C VAL A 6 5.48 4.78 -12.29
N ASP A 7 5.78 4.04 -13.36
CA ASP A 7 4.76 3.25 -14.05
C ASP A 7 4.17 2.20 -13.12
N ARG A 8 4.98 1.56 -12.30
CA ARG A 8 4.49 0.56 -11.36
C ARG A 8 3.58 1.19 -10.31
N VAL A 9 3.94 2.38 -9.84
CA VAL A 9 3.10 3.07 -8.85
C VAL A 9 1.74 3.42 -9.47
N PHE A 10 1.73 4.00 -10.67
CA PHE A 10 0.47 4.34 -11.32
C PHE A 10 -0.36 3.10 -11.61
N HIS A 11 0.28 2.02 -12.06
CA HIS A 11 -0.43 0.78 -12.29
C HIS A 11 -1.05 0.26 -10.98
N ALA A 12 -0.28 0.30 -9.90
CA ALA A 12 -0.77 -0.20 -8.62
C ALA A 12 -1.94 0.62 -8.11
N LEU A 13 -1.98 1.90 -8.41
CA LEU A 13 -3.03 2.78 -7.93
C LEU A 13 -4.17 2.95 -8.94
N ALA A 14 -4.17 2.16 -10.01
CA ALA A 14 -5.15 2.31 -11.07
C ALA A 14 -6.54 1.78 -10.71
N THR A 15 -6.66 0.95 -9.68
CA THR A 15 -7.97 0.43 -9.27
C THR A 15 -8.36 0.98 -7.91
N SER A 16 -9.67 1.18 -7.74
CA SER A 16 -10.17 1.68 -6.47
C SER A 16 -9.91 0.71 -5.33
N THR A 17 -9.99 -0.60 -5.61
CA THR A 17 -9.74 -1.60 -4.58
C THR A 17 -8.32 -1.48 -4.06
N ARG A 18 -7.34 -1.34 -4.93
CA ARG A 18 -5.95 -1.22 -4.48
C ARG A 18 -5.71 0.09 -3.73
N ARG A 19 -6.32 1.18 -4.17
CA ARG A 19 -6.23 2.44 -3.43
C ARG A 19 -6.83 2.29 -2.03
N ASP A 20 -7.93 1.57 -1.91
CA ASP A 20 -8.55 1.36 -0.61
C ASP A 20 -7.70 0.47 0.29
N ILE A 21 -7.11 -0.58 -0.28
CA ILE A 21 -6.19 -1.43 0.50
C ILE A 21 -5.04 -0.60 1.04
N LEU A 22 -4.46 0.25 0.21
CA LEU A 22 -3.35 1.10 0.65
C LEU A 22 -3.79 2.03 1.77
N ARG A 23 -4.95 2.66 1.63
CA ARG A 23 -5.47 3.54 2.66
C ARG A 23 -5.68 2.79 3.97
N ARG A 24 -6.32 1.63 3.92
CA ARG A 24 -6.61 0.85 5.14
C ARG A 24 -5.33 0.38 5.82
N THR A 25 -4.36 -0.07 5.02
CA THR A 25 -3.12 -0.59 5.59
C THR A 25 -2.18 0.53 6.03
N SER A 26 -2.43 1.76 5.63
CA SER A 26 -1.71 2.91 6.17
C SER A 26 -2.23 3.28 7.55
N GLU A 27 -3.47 2.94 7.86
CA GLU A 27 -4.05 3.21 9.17
C GLU A 27 -3.65 2.16 10.18
N ARG A 28 -3.59 0.90 9.74
CA ARG A 28 -3.14 -0.20 10.59
C ARG A 28 -2.87 -1.42 9.74
N GLU A 29 -2.07 -2.31 10.29
CA GLU A 29 -1.79 -3.58 9.65
C GLU A 29 -3.06 -4.42 9.53
N GLN A 30 -3.24 -5.10 8.40
CA GLN A 30 -4.42 -5.91 8.12
C GLN A 30 -4.00 -7.25 7.56
N SER A 31 -4.75 -8.31 7.88
CA SER A 31 -4.48 -9.60 7.26
C SER A 31 -5.16 -9.67 5.89
N VAL A 32 -4.57 -10.47 5.01
CA VAL A 32 -5.17 -10.69 3.70
C VAL A 32 -6.55 -11.32 3.84
N SER A 33 -6.72 -12.21 4.82
CA SER A 33 -8.03 -12.84 5.08
C SER A 33 -9.08 -11.81 5.45
N THR A 34 -8.73 -10.85 6.32
CA THR A 34 -9.66 -9.79 6.71
C THR A 34 -10.03 -8.93 5.50
N LEU A 35 -9.04 -8.57 4.69
CA LEU A 35 -9.32 -7.78 3.50
C LEU A 35 -10.26 -8.53 2.55
N ALA A 36 -10.00 -9.82 2.35
CA ALA A 36 -10.84 -10.62 1.46
C ALA A 36 -12.28 -10.68 1.97
N SER A 37 -12.45 -10.87 3.27
CA SER A 37 -13.78 -10.92 3.86
C SER A 37 -14.50 -9.58 3.70
N ASP A 38 -13.81 -8.50 4.00
CA ASP A 38 -14.42 -7.17 3.96
C ASP A 38 -14.81 -6.74 2.55
N TYR A 39 -14.03 -7.13 1.56
CA TYR A 39 -14.33 -6.79 0.17
C TYR A 39 -15.23 -7.82 -0.51
N ASP A 40 -15.56 -8.89 0.19
CA ASP A 40 -16.33 -10.00 -0.39
C ASP A 40 -15.64 -10.50 -1.67
N MET A 41 -14.34 -10.74 -1.55
CA MET A 41 -13.51 -11.19 -2.67
C MET A 41 -12.82 -12.49 -2.29
N ALA A 42 -12.45 -13.27 -3.28
CA ALA A 42 -11.67 -14.47 -3.06
C ALA A 42 -10.29 -14.08 -2.51
N PHE A 43 -9.77 -14.92 -1.63
CA PHE A 43 -8.44 -14.71 -1.05
C PHE A 43 -7.39 -14.52 -2.17
N ALA A 44 -7.45 -15.35 -3.20
CA ALA A 44 -6.49 -15.27 -4.30
C ALA A 44 -6.56 -13.94 -5.04
N ALA A 45 -7.75 -13.36 -5.17
CA ALA A 45 -7.91 -12.08 -5.81
C ALA A 45 -7.26 -10.96 -4.99
N VAL A 46 -7.44 -11.00 -3.67
CA VAL A 46 -6.81 -10.01 -2.80
C VAL A 46 -5.30 -10.18 -2.81
N GLN A 47 -4.82 -11.42 -2.80
CA GLN A 47 -3.39 -11.69 -2.89
C GLN A 47 -2.80 -11.06 -4.15
N LYS A 48 -3.53 -11.12 -5.25
CA LYS A 48 -3.06 -10.53 -6.50
C LYS A 48 -2.95 -9.00 -6.38
N HIS A 49 -3.96 -8.37 -5.80
CA HIS A 49 -3.91 -6.92 -5.57
C HIS A 49 -2.75 -6.55 -4.65
N VAL A 50 -2.56 -7.33 -3.59
CA VAL A 50 -1.46 -7.10 -2.64
C VAL A 50 -0.12 -7.23 -3.34
N SER A 51 0.03 -8.24 -4.21
CA SER A 51 1.28 -8.44 -4.94
C SER A 51 1.61 -7.25 -5.85
N VAL A 52 0.61 -6.67 -6.49
CA VAL A 52 0.82 -5.50 -7.34
C VAL A 52 1.29 -4.31 -6.50
N LEU A 53 0.68 -4.10 -5.34
CA LEU A 53 1.08 -3.02 -4.44
C LEU A 53 2.49 -3.25 -3.89
N GLU A 54 2.80 -4.50 -3.56
CA GLU A 54 4.12 -4.84 -3.04
C GLU A 54 5.20 -4.60 -4.09
N ALA A 55 4.93 -4.98 -5.34
CA ALA A 55 5.89 -4.78 -6.43
C ALA A 55 6.19 -3.31 -6.68
N ALA A 56 5.24 -2.43 -6.34
CA ALA A 56 5.43 -0.99 -6.45
C ALA A 56 6.03 -0.37 -5.18
N ASN A 57 6.39 -1.20 -4.20
CA ASN A 57 6.95 -0.76 -2.92
C ASN A 57 5.99 0.12 -2.10
N LEU A 58 4.69 -0.05 -2.33
CA LEU A 58 3.70 0.72 -1.59
C LEU A 58 3.28 0.05 -0.30
N ILE A 59 3.48 -1.26 -0.20
CA ILE A 59 3.17 -2.01 1.01
C ILE A 59 4.30 -2.99 1.29
N VAL A 60 4.33 -3.46 2.54
CA VAL A 60 5.18 -4.56 2.94
C VAL A 60 4.29 -5.65 3.52
N LYS A 61 4.73 -6.89 3.35
CA LYS A 61 3.97 -8.05 3.73
C LYS A 61 4.83 -8.93 4.62
N ARG A 62 4.25 -9.47 5.69
CA ARG A 62 4.97 -10.40 6.55
C ARG A 62 4.07 -11.54 6.95
N ALA A 63 4.68 -12.69 7.19
CA ALA A 63 3.95 -13.85 7.67
C ALA A 63 3.91 -13.83 9.20
N GLU A 64 2.75 -14.15 9.74
CA GLU A 64 2.63 -14.35 11.18
C GLU A 64 1.68 -15.51 11.41
N GLY A 65 2.22 -16.61 11.90
CA GLY A 65 1.46 -17.83 11.98
C GLY A 65 1.04 -18.29 10.60
N ARG A 66 -0.25 -18.43 10.39
CA ARG A 66 -0.79 -18.85 9.10
C ARG A 66 -1.34 -17.68 8.28
N GLU A 67 -1.10 -16.45 8.75
CA GLU A 67 -1.66 -15.30 8.08
C GLU A 67 -0.58 -14.49 7.41
N TRP A 68 -0.98 -13.81 6.35
CA TRP A 68 -0.19 -12.77 5.73
C TRP A 68 -0.72 -11.44 6.20
N LEU A 69 0.15 -10.65 6.81
CA LEU A 69 -0.19 -9.31 7.29
C LEU A 69 0.39 -8.28 6.36
N VAL A 70 -0.38 -7.24 6.10
CA VAL A 70 -0.05 -6.22 5.11
C VAL A 70 -0.15 -4.85 5.79
N ARG A 71 0.85 -4.02 5.56
CA ARG A 71 0.79 -2.63 5.99
C ARG A 71 1.44 -1.74 4.94
N ALA A 72 1.02 -0.48 4.91
CA ALA A 72 1.63 0.45 3.98
C ALA A 72 3.10 0.62 4.31
N ASN A 73 3.90 0.74 3.26
CA ASN A 73 5.33 0.93 3.43
C ASN A 73 5.57 2.35 3.92
N PRO A 74 6.27 2.53 5.06
CA PRO A 74 6.53 3.88 5.55
C PRO A 74 7.37 4.64 4.53
N VAL A 75 6.98 5.88 4.27
CA VAL A 75 7.71 6.74 3.35
C VAL A 75 8.39 7.82 4.15
N ASP A 76 9.69 7.99 3.93
CA ASP A 76 10.42 9.06 4.57
C ASP A 76 10.20 10.33 3.74
N LEU A 77 9.17 11.06 4.11
CA LEU A 77 8.78 12.23 3.36
C LEU A 77 9.77 13.37 3.51
N GLU A 78 10.59 13.33 4.55
CA GLU A 78 11.61 14.35 4.72
C GLU A 78 12.77 14.14 3.76
N ALA A 79 13.04 12.89 3.40
CA ALA A 79 14.09 12.58 2.45
C ALA A 79 13.58 12.62 1.01
N ALA A 80 12.26 12.60 0.83
CA ALA A 80 11.68 12.59 -0.50
C ALA A 80 11.62 14.00 -1.06
N PRO A 81 11.80 14.15 -2.37
CA PRO A 81 11.63 15.48 -2.96
C PRO A 81 10.19 15.95 -2.83
N ASP A 82 10.05 17.25 -2.72
CA ASP A 82 8.74 17.88 -2.65
C ASP A 82 8.18 17.97 -4.07
N LEU A 83 7.37 16.98 -4.42
CA LEU A 83 6.81 16.93 -5.77
C LEU A 83 5.64 17.88 -5.87
N TYR A 84 5.64 18.71 -6.90
CA TYR A 84 4.54 19.65 -7.18
C TYR A 84 4.36 20.71 -6.10
N GLY A 85 5.35 20.91 -5.26
CA GLY A 85 5.26 21.90 -4.20
C GLY A 85 4.29 21.53 -3.10
N VAL A 86 3.96 20.27 -2.97
CA VAL A 86 3.03 19.82 -1.94
C VAL A 86 3.70 18.80 -1.06
N LYS A 87 3.66 19.05 0.23
CA LYS A 87 4.16 18.09 1.20
C LYS A 87 3.02 17.24 1.72
N ILE A 88 2.95 16.03 1.21
CA ILE A 88 1.90 15.11 1.58
C ILE A 88 2.25 14.54 2.96
N PHE A 89 1.29 14.52 3.85
CA PHE A 89 1.42 13.95 5.19
C PHE A 89 2.42 14.66 6.09
N SER A 90 2.87 15.85 5.72
CA SER A 90 3.90 16.50 6.50
C SER A 90 3.45 16.78 7.93
N SER A 91 2.20 17.13 8.10
CA SER A 91 1.72 17.48 9.43
C SER A 91 1.56 16.28 10.33
N SER A 92 1.28 15.14 9.76
CA SER A 92 1.05 13.95 10.56
C SER A 92 2.32 13.49 11.26
N ALA A 93 3.44 13.90 10.75
CA ALA A 93 4.70 13.53 11.37
C ALA A 93 4.96 14.34 12.59
N ALA A 94 4.30 15.45 12.70
CA ALA A 94 4.53 16.26 13.85
C ALA A 94 3.90 15.61 15.03
N LYS A 95 4.16 15.43 15.51
CA LYS A 95 3.50 15.18 16.55
C LYS A 95 3.96 14.73 17.28
#